data_091cac35259b82bdf06fdaa530531d17
#
_entry.id   091cac35259b82bdf06fdaa530531d17
#
_cell.length_a   1.000
_cell.length_b   1.000
_cell.length_c   1.000
_cell.angle_alpha   90.00
_cell.angle_beta   90.00
_cell.angle_gamma   90.00
#
_symmetry.space_group_name_H-M   'P 1'
#
loop_
_entity.id
_entity.type
_entity.pdbx_description
1 polymer ?
#
loop_
_entity_poly.entity_id
_entity_poly.type
_entity_poly.pdbx_seq_one_letter_code
_entity_poly.pdbx_strand_id
1 'polypeptide(L)'
;MSIPLFRRETPIRALDVKALNLLMRNGRATWAELGQLLGLSAPSAADRVRKLEQRGVIRGYAALVDPASVGHPLTAYVSVSLASHRNRAAFLRAISKMDQVAECHHVAGDDDYLLKVRCRGTQDLDHLLATELKDKLGVARTRTTIVLSTAKESVHVPIDAVD
;
A
#
# COMPACT_ATOMS: atom_id res chain seq x y z
N MET A 1 15.43 4.31 5.11
CA MET A 1 15.53 3.10 4.27
C MET A 1 15.23 3.54 2.84
N SER A 2 16.26 3.63 1.98
CA SER A 2 16.09 4.08 0.58
C SER A 2 15.40 2.97 -0.19
N ILE A 3 14.23 3.27 -0.75
CA ILE A 3 13.59 2.40 -1.74
C ILE A 3 14.44 2.53 -3.01
N PRO A 4 15.08 1.49 -3.52
CA PRO A 4 15.82 1.59 -4.78
C PRO A 4 14.82 1.86 -5.90
N LEU A 5 15.02 2.96 -6.64
CA LEU A 5 14.17 3.44 -7.74
C LEU A 5 14.11 2.47 -8.94
N PHE A 6 15.03 1.53 -9.04
CA PHE A 6 15.05 0.49 -10.06
C PHE A 6 15.38 -0.86 -9.42
N ARG A 7 14.36 -1.64 -9.04
CA ARG A 7 14.55 -3.08 -8.91
C ARG A 7 14.78 -3.61 -10.33
N ARG A 8 15.86 -4.39 -10.53
CA ARG A 8 16.05 -5.19 -11.77
C ARG A 8 14.76 -5.96 -12.01
N GLU A 9 14.17 -5.75 -13.18
CA GLU A 9 13.00 -6.51 -13.60
C GLU A 9 13.36 -7.98 -13.55
N THR A 10 12.74 -8.69 -12.62
CA THR A 10 12.92 -10.13 -12.52
C THR A 10 11.88 -10.75 -13.45
N PRO A 11 12.28 -11.48 -14.50
CA PRO A 11 11.33 -12.01 -15.46
C PRO A 11 10.28 -12.87 -14.74
N ILE A 12 9.02 -12.54 -14.96
CA ILE A 12 7.86 -13.26 -14.42
C ILE A 12 7.40 -14.26 -15.47
N ARG A 13 7.55 -15.55 -15.20
CA ARG A 13 7.16 -16.62 -16.13
C ARG A 13 5.66 -16.81 -16.12
N ALA A 14 5.10 -17.39 -17.19
CA ALA A 14 3.66 -17.62 -17.33
C ALA A 14 3.01 -18.35 -16.14
N LEU A 15 3.70 -19.35 -15.56
CA LEU A 15 3.20 -20.05 -14.36
C LEU A 15 3.22 -19.16 -13.11
N ASP A 16 4.17 -18.21 -13.01
CA ASP A 16 4.22 -17.24 -11.90
C ASP A 16 3.07 -16.25 -12.01
N VAL A 17 2.73 -15.80 -13.23
CA VAL A 17 1.56 -14.94 -13.48
C VAL A 17 0.27 -15.62 -13.02
N LYS A 18 0.08 -16.92 -13.35
CA LYS A 18 -1.10 -17.69 -12.90
C LYS A 18 -1.15 -17.77 -11.38
N ALA A 19 -0.03 -18.09 -10.71
CA ALA A 19 0.04 -18.16 -9.26
C ALA A 19 -0.28 -16.80 -8.59
N LEU A 20 0.32 -15.71 -9.08
CA LEU A 20 0.12 -14.36 -8.58
C LEU A 20 -1.34 -13.91 -8.76
N ASN A 21 -1.94 -14.16 -9.94
CA ASN A 21 -3.33 -13.81 -10.20
C ASN A 21 -4.30 -14.54 -9.27
N LEU A 22 -4.05 -15.82 -8.94
CA LEU A 22 -4.85 -16.53 -7.95
C LEU A 22 -4.67 -15.93 -6.57
N LEU A 23 -3.43 -15.73 -6.12
CA LEU A 23 -3.12 -15.23 -4.78
C LEU A 23 -3.60 -13.79 -4.55
N MET A 24 -3.58 -12.92 -5.57
CA MET A 24 -4.17 -11.58 -5.48
C MET A 24 -5.69 -11.59 -5.30
N ARG A 25 -6.39 -12.64 -5.79
CA ARG A 25 -7.84 -12.80 -5.62
C ARG A 25 -8.19 -13.56 -4.35
N ASN A 26 -7.39 -14.54 -3.99
CA ASN A 26 -7.56 -15.37 -2.81
C ASN A 26 -6.21 -15.66 -2.14
N GLY A 27 -5.81 -14.77 -1.22
CA GLY A 27 -4.57 -14.92 -0.44
C GLY A 27 -4.56 -16.14 0.50
N ARG A 28 -5.70 -16.87 0.62
CA ARG A 28 -5.84 -18.09 1.40
C ARG A 28 -5.91 -19.36 0.53
N ALA A 29 -5.62 -19.27 -0.77
CA ALA A 29 -5.58 -20.41 -1.65
C ALA A 29 -4.62 -21.47 -1.11
N THR A 30 -5.07 -22.72 -1.12
CA THR A 30 -4.28 -23.86 -0.66
C THR A 30 -3.21 -24.25 -1.67
N TRP A 31 -2.18 -24.95 -1.22
CA TRP A 31 -1.15 -25.50 -2.11
C TRP A 31 -1.70 -26.51 -3.11
N ALA A 32 -2.78 -27.22 -2.75
CA ALA A 32 -3.48 -28.14 -3.64
C ALA A 32 -4.18 -27.38 -4.79
N GLU A 33 -4.91 -26.30 -4.48
CA GLU A 33 -5.57 -25.45 -5.49
C GLU A 33 -4.52 -24.80 -6.41
N LEU A 34 -3.44 -24.30 -5.86
CA LEU A 34 -2.32 -23.76 -6.65
C LEU A 34 -1.69 -24.83 -7.53
N GLY A 35 -1.43 -26.03 -7.01
CA GLY A 35 -0.88 -27.15 -7.76
C GLY A 35 -1.79 -27.53 -8.94
N GLN A 36 -3.09 -27.63 -8.71
CA GLN A 36 -4.08 -27.92 -9.74
C GLN A 36 -4.09 -26.84 -10.84
N LEU A 37 -4.11 -25.55 -10.46
CA LEU A 37 -4.09 -24.44 -11.42
C LEU A 37 -2.83 -24.43 -12.28
N LEU A 38 -1.68 -24.77 -11.69
CA LEU A 38 -0.37 -24.70 -12.35
C LEU A 38 0.01 -26.00 -13.08
N GLY A 39 -0.75 -27.09 -12.92
CA GLY A 39 -0.36 -28.42 -13.41
C GLY A 39 0.86 -29.00 -12.68
N LEU A 40 1.00 -28.71 -11.38
CA LEU A 40 2.13 -29.09 -10.52
C LEU A 40 1.65 -29.85 -9.28
N SER A 41 2.58 -30.57 -8.62
CA SER A 41 2.30 -31.07 -7.27
C SER A 41 2.19 -29.94 -6.27
N ALA A 42 1.44 -30.14 -5.16
CA ALA A 42 1.31 -29.15 -4.11
C ALA A 42 2.68 -28.68 -3.53
N PRO A 43 3.65 -29.55 -3.26
CA PRO A 43 4.99 -29.12 -2.84
C PRO A 43 5.71 -28.27 -3.89
N SER A 44 5.59 -28.59 -5.18
CA SER A 44 6.22 -27.82 -6.27
C SER A 44 5.56 -26.43 -6.43
N ALA A 45 4.25 -26.34 -6.25
CA ALA A 45 3.53 -25.05 -6.23
C ALA A 45 3.98 -24.20 -5.03
N ALA A 46 4.08 -24.77 -3.84
CA ALA A 46 4.57 -24.10 -2.64
C ALA A 46 6.02 -23.59 -2.81
N ASP A 47 6.91 -24.38 -3.39
CA ASP A 47 8.29 -23.96 -3.65
C ASP A 47 8.35 -22.78 -4.63
N ARG A 48 7.51 -22.78 -5.65
CA ARG A 48 7.40 -21.68 -6.61
C ARG A 48 6.96 -20.37 -5.93
N VAL A 49 5.92 -20.42 -5.10
CA VAL A 49 5.45 -19.25 -4.34
C VAL A 49 6.53 -18.76 -3.38
N ARG A 50 7.19 -19.64 -2.65
CA ARG A 50 8.29 -19.29 -1.76
C ARG A 50 9.43 -18.56 -2.49
N LYS A 51 9.75 -18.96 -3.72
CA LYS A 51 10.73 -18.25 -4.56
C LYS A 51 10.25 -16.83 -4.93
N LEU A 52 8.96 -16.62 -5.18
CA LEU A 52 8.40 -15.28 -5.43
C LEU A 52 8.45 -14.40 -4.17
N GLU A 53 8.23 -14.98 -3.00
CA GLU A 53 8.39 -14.29 -1.71
C GLU A 53 9.85 -13.90 -1.45
N GLN A 54 10.80 -14.84 -1.60
CA GLN A 54 12.24 -14.59 -1.43
C GLN A 54 12.76 -13.52 -2.38
N ARG A 55 12.25 -13.47 -3.61
CA ARG A 55 12.56 -12.43 -4.59
C ARG A 55 11.87 -11.10 -4.28
N GLY A 56 10.95 -11.06 -3.31
CA GLY A 56 10.17 -9.90 -2.93
C GLY A 56 9.15 -9.48 -4.00
N VAL A 57 8.77 -10.37 -4.90
CA VAL A 57 7.63 -10.19 -5.83
C VAL A 57 6.34 -10.22 -5.01
N ILE A 58 6.17 -11.23 -4.17
CA ILE A 58 5.15 -11.23 -3.13
C ILE A 58 5.77 -10.56 -1.90
N ARG A 59 5.19 -9.45 -1.47
CA ARG A 59 5.68 -8.68 -0.31
C ARG A 59 5.06 -9.12 1.01
N GLY A 60 3.97 -9.89 0.95
CA GLY A 60 3.21 -10.36 2.11
C GLY A 60 1.76 -10.64 1.77
N TYR A 61 1.02 -11.04 2.79
CA TYR A 61 -0.42 -11.30 2.73
C TYR A 61 -1.10 -10.46 3.80
N ALA A 62 -2.25 -9.89 3.49
CA ALA A 62 -3.01 -9.06 4.43
C ALA A 62 -4.50 -9.37 4.33
N ALA A 63 -5.20 -9.26 5.45
CA ALA A 63 -6.64 -9.20 5.45
C ALA A 63 -7.11 -7.83 4.96
N LEU A 64 -8.07 -7.80 4.06
CA LEU A 64 -8.76 -6.57 3.69
C LEU A 64 -9.92 -6.37 4.68
N VAL A 65 -9.81 -5.32 5.47
CA VAL A 65 -10.80 -4.97 6.50
C VAL A 65 -11.59 -3.75 6.03
N ASP A 66 -12.92 -3.81 6.13
CA ASP A 66 -13.76 -2.64 5.90
C ASP A 66 -13.53 -1.59 7.01
N PRO A 67 -13.00 -0.41 6.66
CA PRO A 67 -12.65 0.59 7.67
C PRO A 67 -13.88 1.15 8.40
N ALA A 68 -15.05 1.19 7.75
CA ALA A 68 -16.26 1.65 8.40
C ALA A 68 -16.71 0.68 9.51
N SER A 69 -16.60 -0.62 9.26
CA SER A 69 -16.93 -1.67 10.24
C SER A 69 -16.04 -1.66 11.50
N VAL A 70 -14.86 -1.05 11.41
CA VAL A 70 -13.91 -0.91 12.54
C VAL A 70 -13.81 0.54 13.05
N GLY A 71 -14.80 1.37 12.75
CA GLY A 71 -14.92 2.72 13.32
C GLY A 71 -14.15 3.82 12.59
N HIS A 72 -13.67 3.61 11.36
CA HIS A 72 -12.94 4.59 10.56
C HIS A 72 -13.63 4.85 9.20
N PRO A 73 -14.90 5.35 9.20
CA PRO A 73 -15.67 5.51 7.97
C PRO A 73 -15.17 6.63 7.05
N LEU A 74 -14.40 7.59 7.59
CA LEU A 74 -13.93 8.73 6.80
C LEU A 74 -12.59 8.41 6.16
N THR A 75 -12.55 8.46 4.83
CA THR A 75 -11.30 8.41 4.05
C THR A 75 -11.04 9.78 3.43
N ALA A 76 -9.79 10.24 3.50
CA ALA A 76 -9.37 11.47 2.82
C ALA A 76 -7.99 11.30 2.19
N TYR A 77 -7.75 12.08 1.13
CA TYR A 77 -6.43 12.29 0.56
C TYR A 77 -5.91 13.65 1.00
N VAL A 78 -4.70 13.68 1.55
CA VAL A 78 -4.07 14.89 2.06
C VAL A 78 -2.78 15.13 1.32
N SER A 79 -2.76 16.17 0.50
CA SER A 79 -1.52 16.69 -0.07
C SER A 79 -0.78 17.51 1.00
N VAL A 80 0.52 17.29 1.13
CA VAL A 80 1.36 17.87 2.16
C VAL A 80 2.55 18.56 1.53
N SER A 81 2.80 19.84 1.92
CA SER A 81 4.02 20.56 1.62
C SER A 81 4.81 20.81 2.91
N LEU A 82 6.08 20.41 2.96
CA LEU A 82 6.94 20.61 4.12
C LEU A 82 7.49 22.04 4.14
N ALA A 83 7.64 22.62 5.34
CA ALA A 83 8.27 23.94 5.48
C ALA A 83 9.77 23.93 5.11
N SER A 84 10.42 22.77 5.22
CA SER A 84 11.82 22.59 4.85
C SER A 84 12.12 21.13 4.53
N HIS A 85 12.93 20.89 3.48
CA HIS A 85 13.45 19.57 3.15
C HIS A 85 14.24 18.90 4.29
N ARG A 86 14.79 19.69 5.23
CA ARG A 86 15.48 19.17 6.42
C ARG A 86 14.55 18.36 7.31
N ASN A 87 13.25 18.63 7.29
CA ASN A 87 12.25 17.96 8.10
C ASN A 87 11.80 16.61 7.51
N ARG A 88 12.18 16.29 6.26
CA ARG A 88 11.74 15.11 5.53
C ARG A 88 11.95 13.80 6.30
N ALA A 89 13.15 13.59 6.85
CA ALA A 89 13.47 12.35 7.56
C ALA A 89 12.64 12.18 8.84
N ALA A 90 12.42 13.28 9.58
CA ALA A 90 11.58 13.28 10.79
C ALA A 90 10.12 13.04 10.42
N PHE A 91 9.60 13.72 9.40
CA PHE A 91 8.26 13.54 8.87
C PHE A 91 8.01 12.07 8.48
N LEU A 92 8.85 11.46 7.66
CA LEU A 92 8.65 10.07 7.23
C LEU A 92 8.70 9.07 8.38
N ARG A 93 9.58 9.29 9.39
CA ARG A 93 9.62 8.44 10.59
C ARG A 93 8.36 8.56 11.44
N ALA A 94 7.77 9.74 11.51
CA ALA A 94 6.54 9.96 12.26
C ALA A 94 5.34 9.35 11.51
N ILE A 95 5.20 9.65 10.22
CA ILE A 95 4.12 9.12 9.36
C ILE A 95 4.10 7.58 9.37
N SER A 96 5.27 6.92 9.34
CA SER A 96 5.34 5.44 9.36
C SER A 96 4.84 4.79 10.65
N LYS A 97 4.55 5.57 11.68
CA LYS A 97 4.03 5.11 12.98
C LYS A 97 2.57 5.53 13.22
N MET A 98 1.98 6.28 12.29
CA MET A 98 0.60 6.75 12.41
C MET A 98 -0.34 5.74 11.75
N ASP A 99 -1.10 4.99 12.55
CA ASP A 99 -2.05 3.99 12.07
C ASP A 99 -3.16 4.60 11.18
N GLN A 100 -3.49 5.86 11.40
CA GLN A 100 -4.45 6.61 10.58
C GLN A 100 -3.95 6.85 9.14
N VAL A 101 -2.63 6.83 8.91
CA VAL A 101 -2.03 7.03 7.59
C VAL A 101 -1.84 5.68 6.90
N ALA A 102 -2.77 5.34 6.01
CA ALA A 102 -2.75 4.10 5.26
C ALA A 102 -1.67 4.09 4.17
N GLU A 103 -1.43 5.25 3.51
CA GLU A 103 -0.45 5.39 2.44
C GLU A 103 0.26 6.74 2.53
N CYS A 104 1.53 6.78 2.14
CA CYS A 104 2.33 7.99 2.04
C CYS A 104 3.20 7.92 0.79
N HIS A 105 2.92 8.76 -0.19
CA HIS A 105 3.62 8.81 -1.47
C HIS A 105 4.37 10.13 -1.60
N HIS A 106 5.66 10.07 -1.95
CA HIS A 106 6.38 11.22 -2.44
C HIS A 106 5.97 11.47 -3.88
N VAL A 107 5.46 12.65 -4.17
CA VAL A 107 4.87 12.99 -5.47
C VAL A 107 5.67 14.09 -6.17
N ALA A 108 5.56 14.14 -7.48
CA ALA A 108 6.05 15.26 -8.27
C ALA A 108 4.91 16.27 -8.44
N GLY A 109 5.21 17.56 -8.33
CA GLY A 109 4.24 18.64 -8.44
C GLY A 109 4.40 19.69 -7.35
N ASP A 110 3.34 20.40 -7.03
CA ASP A 110 3.33 21.53 -6.08
C ASP A 110 3.41 21.10 -4.61
N ASP A 111 3.11 19.86 -4.32
CA ASP A 111 3.12 19.28 -2.98
C ASP A 111 4.22 18.20 -2.88
N ASP A 112 4.79 17.99 -1.69
CA ASP A 112 5.85 17.02 -1.46
C ASP A 112 5.33 15.60 -1.31
N TYR A 113 4.19 15.43 -0.63
CA TYR A 113 3.61 14.12 -0.31
C TYR A 113 2.11 14.09 -0.51
N LEU A 114 1.60 12.91 -0.89
CA LEU A 114 0.19 12.57 -0.88
C LEU A 114 -0.02 11.46 0.14
N LEU A 115 -0.88 11.72 1.12
CA LEU A 115 -1.29 10.76 2.13
C LEU A 115 -2.70 10.26 1.84
N LYS A 116 -2.96 8.96 2.06
CA LYS A 116 -4.30 8.42 2.23
C LYS A 116 -4.52 8.19 3.72
N VAL A 117 -5.53 8.82 4.28
CA VAL A 117 -5.82 8.75 5.71
C VAL A 117 -7.20 8.16 5.96
N ARG A 118 -7.34 7.46 7.10
CA ARG A 118 -8.58 6.89 7.58
C ARG A 118 -8.86 7.42 8.98
N CYS A 119 -10.03 8.07 9.14
CA CYS A 119 -10.39 8.76 10.36
C CYS A 119 -11.78 8.33 10.84
N ARG A 120 -12.03 8.49 12.12
CA ARG A 120 -13.33 8.24 12.75
C ARG A 120 -14.40 9.26 12.34
N GLY A 121 -13.97 10.44 11.93
CA GLY A 121 -14.82 11.53 11.50
C GLY A 121 -14.03 12.80 11.25
N THR A 122 -14.74 13.91 11.00
CA THR A 122 -14.13 15.20 10.66
C THR A 122 -13.31 15.81 11.79
N GLN A 123 -13.69 15.58 13.05
CA GLN A 123 -12.90 16.04 14.21
C GLN A 123 -11.57 15.31 14.33
N ASP A 124 -11.57 14.01 14.06
CA ASP A 124 -10.34 13.19 14.07
C ASP A 124 -9.42 13.60 12.92
N LEU A 125 -10.00 13.91 11.76
CA LEU A 125 -9.26 14.45 10.61
C LEU A 125 -8.67 15.83 10.93
N ASP A 126 -9.44 16.74 11.53
CA ASP A 126 -8.95 18.07 11.94
C ASP A 126 -7.78 17.96 12.93
N HIS A 127 -7.91 17.10 13.94
CA HIS A 127 -6.81 16.82 14.88
C HIS A 127 -5.55 16.33 14.17
N LEU A 128 -5.67 15.38 13.24
CA LEU A 128 -4.56 14.91 12.43
C LEU A 128 -3.90 16.05 11.65
N LEU A 129 -4.68 16.89 10.99
CA LEU A 129 -4.17 17.97 10.15
C LEU A 129 -3.51 19.09 10.97
N ALA A 130 -4.19 19.58 12.01
CA ALA A 130 -3.72 20.70 12.81
C ALA A 130 -2.62 20.29 13.77
N THR A 131 -2.87 19.30 14.62
CA THR A 131 -1.97 18.94 15.70
C THR A 131 -0.82 18.05 15.22
N GLU A 132 -1.13 16.94 14.56
CA GLU A 132 -0.10 15.97 14.22
C GLU A 132 0.78 16.45 13.05
N LEU A 133 0.17 16.94 11.97
CA LEU A 133 0.93 17.33 10.79
C LEU A 133 1.54 18.73 10.91
N LYS A 134 0.75 19.75 11.25
CA LYS A 134 1.26 21.13 11.27
C LYS A 134 2.09 21.41 12.50
N ASP A 135 1.53 21.23 13.71
CA ASP A 135 2.19 21.65 14.94
C ASP A 135 3.41 20.77 15.25
N LYS A 136 3.27 19.44 15.19
CA LYS A 136 4.33 18.51 15.58
C LYS A 136 5.36 18.25 14.48
N LEU A 137 4.93 18.18 13.21
CA LEU A 137 5.82 17.79 12.11
C LEU A 137 6.25 18.96 11.21
N GLY A 138 5.79 20.16 11.48
CA GLY A 138 6.20 21.37 10.74
C GLY A 138 5.76 21.33 9.28
N VAL A 139 4.57 20.80 9.01
CA VAL A 139 3.96 20.86 7.69
C VAL A 139 3.51 22.29 7.42
N ALA A 140 3.99 22.88 6.32
CA ALA A 140 3.67 24.26 5.97
C ALA A 140 2.23 24.38 5.42
N ARG A 141 1.83 23.43 4.57
CA ARG A 141 0.52 23.45 3.90
C ARG A 141 -0.04 22.05 3.79
N THR A 142 -1.35 21.95 3.96
CA THR A 142 -2.14 20.76 3.63
C THR A 142 -3.30 21.13 2.72
N ARG A 143 -3.60 20.27 1.74
CA ARG A 143 -4.81 20.34 0.92
C ARG A 143 -5.52 18.99 1.04
N THR A 144 -6.74 19.00 1.54
CA THR A 144 -7.49 17.80 1.88
C THR A 144 -8.65 17.59 0.93
N THR A 145 -8.77 16.38 0.41
CA THR A 145 -9.90 15.92 -0.40
C THR A 145 -10.58 14.77 0.33
N ILE A 146 -11.81 14.98 0.79
CA ILE A 146 -12.61 13.94 1.45
C ILE A 146 -13.26 13.05 0.40
N VAL A 147 -13.14 11.73 0.57
CA VAL A 147 -13.78 10.75 -0.30
C VAL A 147 -15.25 10.63 0.08
N LEU A 148 -16.15 10.96 -0.84
CA LEU A 148 -17.60 10.85 -0.62
C LEU A 148 -18.09 9.41 -0.83
N SER A 149 -17.51 8.70 -1.81
CA SER A 149 -17.80 7.28 -2.09
C SER A 149 -16.63 6.65 -2.83
N THR A 150 -16.46 5.34 -2.66
CA THR A 150 -15.42 4.57 -3.35
C THR A 150 -16.08 3.62 -4.34
N ALA A 151 -15.94 3.89 -5.63
CA ALA A 151 -16.45 3.01 -6.69
C ALA A 151 -15.57 1.78 -6.90
N LYS A 152 -14.26 1.91 -6.68
CA LYS A 152 -13.30 0.80 -6.81
C LYS A 152 -12.08 1.05 -5.93
N GLU A 153 -11.75 0.06 -5.13
CA GLU A 153 -10.46 -0.04 -4.43
C GLU A 153 -9.94 -1.47 -4.59
N SER A 154 -8.73 -1.62 -5.08
CA SER A 154 -8.16 -2.94 -5.38
C SER A 154 -6.66 -2.93 -5.14
N VAL A 155 -6.15 -4.02 -4.57
CA VAL A 155 -4.71 -4.31 -4.45
C VAL A 155 -4.17 -5.08 -5.67
N HIS A 156 -5.02 -5.35 -6.66
CA HIS A 156 -4.65 -6.12 -7.86
C HIS A 156 -3.72 -5.29 -8.74
N VAL A 157 -2.59 -5.88 -9.12
CA VAL A 157 -1.63 -5.32 -10.07
C VAL A 157 -1.73 -6.09 -11.38
N PRO A 158 -1.88 -5.43 -12.54
CA PRO A 158 -1.82 -6.10 -13.83
C PRO A 158 -0.41 -6.68 -14.02
N ILE A 159 -0.34 -7.95 -14.48
CA ILE A 159 0.93 -8.65 -14.67
C ILE A 159 0.95 -9.22 -16.08
N ASP A 160 1.94 -8.80 -16.86
CA ASP A 160 2.25 -9.36 -18.16
C ASP A 160 3.31 -10.45 -18.01
N ALA A 161 3.11 -11.59 -18.68
CA ALA A 161 4.14 -12.61 -18.76
C ALA A 161 5.27 -12.12 -19.67
N VAL A 162 6.49 -12.25 -19.24
CA VAL A 162 7.66 -12.11 -20.10
C VAL A 162 8.00 -13.51 -20.62
N ASP A 163 7.87 -13.71 -21.92
CA ASP A 163 8.21 -14.95 -22.61
C ASP A 163 9.71 -15.27 -22.53
#